data_a2c62bfe7bc0716fa90261c595c387c7
#
_entry.id   a2c62bfe7bc0716fa90261c595c387c7
#
_cell.length_a   1.000
_cell.length_b   1.000
_cell.length_c   1.000
_cell.angle_alpha   90.00
_cell.angle_beta   90.00
_cell.angle_gamma   90.00
#
_symmetry.space_group_name_H-M   'P 1'
#
loop_
_entity.id
_entity.type
_entity.pdbx_description
1 polymer ?
#
loop_
_entity_poly.entity_id
_entity_poly.type
_entity_poly.pdbx_seq_one_letter_code
_entity_poly.pdbx_strand_id
1 'polypeptide(L)'
;MMNKLVFGMLIFFSVASYATEYASLKHDEVNLRAGPGERFPILWVYQEKNFPVEVLDTFELWRQIREKDGTVGWVHQNMLKKTRYVIVEKEGNLLKKNDSESATLAVVQPGVIARLEECPTGDYCKIIISDEAYTKKGWFPRSSLWGLDKGEVVEK
;
A
#
# COMPACT_ATOMS: atom_id res chain seq x y z
N MET A 1 29.19 -53.41 22.30
CA MET A 1 27.94 -52.63 22.13
C MET A 1 28.26 -51.28 21.53
N MET A 2 28.01 -51.09 20.25
CA MET A 2 28.33 -49.86 19.54
C MET A 2 27.06 -48.97 19.48
N ASN A 3 27.10 -47.84 20.20
CA ASN A 3 26.05 -46.85 20.19
C ASN A 3 26.17 -45.99 18.91
N LYS A 4 25.23 -46.13 17.97
CA LYS A 4 25.13 -45.26 16.81
C LYS A 4 24.39 -44.00 17.21
N LEU A 5 25.11 -42.89 17.38
CA LEU A 5 24.54 -41.54 17.47
C LEU A 5 24.02 -41.12 16.08
N VAL A 6 22.69 -41.05 15.93
CA VAL A 6 22.07 -40.47 14.74
C VAL A 6 22.01 -38.94 14.96
N PHE A 7 22.83 -38.22 14.23
CA PHE A 7 22.85 -36.76 14.22
C PHE A 7 21.76 -36.29 13.29
N GLY A 8 20.62 -35.91 13.85
CA GLY A 8 19.52 -35.33 13.09
C GLY A 8 19.88 -33.91 12.63
N MET A 9 20.08 -33.73 11.32
CA MET A 9 20.31 -32.44 10.69
C MET A 9 18.98 -31.68 10.59
N LEU A 10 18.77 -30.71 11.48
CA LEU A 10 17.65 -29.77 11.42
C LEU A 10 17.88 -28.78 10.26
N ILE A 11 17.15 -28.96 9.16
CA ILE A 11 17.14 -28.02 8.05
C ILE A 11 16.19 -26.86 8.43
N PHE A 12 16.76 -25.72 8.79
CA PHE A 12 16.01 -24.48 8.95
C PHE A 12 15.65 -23.93 7.56
N PHE A 13 14.39 -24.07 7.17
CA PHE A 13 13.86 -23.32 6.04
C PHE A 13 13.67 -21.87 6.46
N SER A 14 14.57 -20.99 6.05
CA SER A 14 14.38 -19.55 6.14
C SER A 14 13.31 -19.15 5.14
N VAL A 15 12.09 -18.85 5.61
CA VAL A 15 11.06 -18.16 4.81
C VAL A 15 11.52 -16.73 4.64
N ALA A 16 12.01 -16.38 3.45
CA ALA A 16 12.23 -15.00 3.09
C ALA A 16 10.86 -14.27 3.06
N SER A 17 10.65 -13.38 4.01
CA SER A 17 9.49 -12.49 3.99
C SER A 17 9.77 -11.41 2.95
N TYR A 18 9.15 -11.51 1.80
CA TYR A 18 9.19 -10.43 0.81
C TYR A 18 8.27 -9.32 1.29
N ALA A 19 8.85 -8.15 1.53
CA ALA A 19 8.05 -6.95 1.79
C ALA A 19 7.25 -6.61 0.53
N THR A 20 5.96 -6.35 0.70
CA THR A 20 5.08 -5.93 -0.38
C THR A 20 5.51 -4.54 -0.88
N GLU A 21 5.70 -4.39 -2.18
CA GLU A 21 5.99 -3.09 -2.77
C GLU A 21 4.68 -2.40 -3.12
N TYR A 22 4.45 -1.22 -2.54
CA TYR A 22 3.33 -0.35 -2.89
C TYR A 22 3.80 0.86 -3.69
N ALA A 23 3.03 1.21 -4.70
CA ALA A 23 3.18 2.41 -5.51
C ALA A 23 1.85 3.16 -5.59
N SER A 24 1.83 4.30 -6.26
CA SER A 24 0.58 5.03 -6.51
C SER A 24 0.53 5.52 -7.95
N LEU A 25 -0.68 5.62 -8.50
CA LEU A 25 -0.90 6.13 -9.84
C LEU A 25 -0.45 7.60 -9.93
N LYS A 26 0.29 7.92 -10.98
CA LYS A 26 0.90 9.25 -11.17
C LYS A 26 -0.03 10.22 -11.89
N HIS A 27 -0.91 9.71 -12.75
CA HIS A 27 -1.77 10.47 -13.64
C HIS A 27 -3.24 10.25 -13.34
N ASP A 28 -4.09 11.15 -13.78
CA ASP A 28 -5.54 11.05 -13.62
C ASP A 28 -6.15 9.96 -14.51
N GLU A 29 -5.47 9.61 -15.62
CA GLU A 29 -5.87 8.51 -16.50
C GLU A 29 -4.73 7.52 -16.65
N VAL A 30 -4.98 6.24 -16.30
CA VAL A 30 -4.01 5.15 -16.40
C VAL A 30 -4.69 3.88 -16.92
N ASN A 31 -4.15 3.33 -18.00
CA ASN A 31 -4.63 2.08 -18.58
C ASN A 31 -4.06 0.86 -17.83
N LEU A 32 -4.94 0.01 -17.33
CA LEU A 32 -4.61 -1.34 -16.85
C LEU A 32 -4.79 -2.32 -18.01
N ARG A 33 -3.75 -3.10 -18.34
CA ARG A 33 -3.74 -4.02 -19.47
C ARG A 33 -3.67 -5.48 -19.02
N ALA A 34 -4.12 -6.37 -19.93
CA ALA A 34 -4.08 -7.82 -19.67
C ALA A 34 -2.67 -8.41 -19.67
N GLY A 35 -1.67 -7.69 -20.21
CA GLY A 35 -0.29 -8.16 -20.29
C GLY A 35 0.71 -7.00 -20.39
N PRO A 36 2.02 -7.32 -20.31
CA PRO A 36 3.10 -6.33 -20.28
C PRO A 36 3.42 -5.83 -21.70
N GLY A 37 2.62 -4.91 -22.22
CA GLY A 37 2.85 -4.31 -23.54
C GLY A 37 1.61 -3.58 -24.07
N GLU A 38 1.82 -2.61 -24.96
CA GLU A 38 0.74 -1.85 -25.59
C GLU A 38 -0.17 -2.68 -26.49
N ARG A 39 0.33 -3.81 -27.01
CA ARG A 39 -0.45 -4.76 -27.81
C ARG A 39 -1.52 -5.52 -27.03
N PHE A 40 -1.41 -5.57 -25.70
CA PHE A 40 -2.39 -6.23 -24.88
C PHE A 40 -3.62 -5.35 -24.67
N PRO A 41 -4.82 -5.94 -24.63
CA PRO A 41 -6.05 -5.18 -24.47
C PRO A 41 -6.09 -4.45 -23.12
N ILE A 42 -6.73 -3.28 -23.13
CA ILE A 42 -7.04 -2.54 -21.93
C ILE A 42 -8.20 -3.24 -21.22
N LEU A 43 -7.99 -3.63 -19.97
CA LEU A 43 -9.00 -4.23 -19.10
C LEU A 43 -9.80 -3.15 -18.37
N TRP A 44 -9.12 -2.09 -17.96
CA TRP A 44 -9.68 -1.00 -17.16
C TRP A 44 -8.93 0.31 -17.41
N VAL A 45 -9.61 1.43 -17.21
CA VAL A 45 -9.01 2.77 -17.23
C VAL A 45 -9.26 3.42 -15.88
N TYR A 46 -8.19 3.64 -15.12
CA TYR A 46 -8.28 4.43 -13.90
C TYR A 46 -8.50 5.89 -14.25
N GLN A 47 -9.35 6.55 -13.50
CA GLN A 47 -9.59 7.98 -13.59
C GLN A 47 -9.34 8.68 -12.25
N GLU A 48 -8.42 8.16 -11.48
CA GLU A 48 -8.11 8.68 -10.15
C GLU A 48 -6.60 8.67 -9.89
N LYS A 49 -6.03 9.85 -9.83
CA LYS A 49 -4.64 10.08 -9.43
C LYS A 49 -4.42 9.69 -7.97
N ASN A 50 -3.21 9.29 -7.66
CA ASN A 50 -2.80 8.89 -6.31
C ASN A 50 -3.39 7.56 -5.83
N PHE A 51 -4.18 6.87 -6.64
CA PHE A 51 -4.72 5.56 -6.26
C PHE A 51 -3.58 4.59 -5.92
N PRO A 52 -3.53 4.02 -4.72
CA PRO A 52 -2.48 3.10 -4.31
C PRO A 52 -2.70 1.74 -4.97
N VAL A 53 -1.59 1.10 -5.31
CA VAL A 53 -1.55 -0.24 -5.91
C VAL A 53 -0.39 -1.04 -5.32
N GLU A 54 -0.57 -2.34 -5.22
CA GLU A 54 0.49 -3.28 -4.87
C GLU A 54 1.22 -3.70 -6.14
N VAL A 55 2.56 -3.69 -6.14
CA VAL A 55 3.38 -4.15 -7.25
C VAL A 55 3.73 -5.61 -7.01
N LEU A 56 3.25 -6.50 -7.89
CA LEU A 56 3.45 -7.94 -7.77
C LEU A 56 4.66 -8.44 -8.54
N ASP A 57 4.90 -7.87 -9.74
CA ASP A 57 5.95 -8.34 -10.64
C ASP A 57 6.43 -7.23 -11.60
N THR A 58 7.58 -7.47 -12.21
CA THR A 58 8.21 -6.55 -13.15
C THR A 58 8.59 -7.29 -14.41
N PHE A 59 8.17 -6.77 -15.55
CA PHE A 59 8.62 -7.21 -16.86
C PHE A 59 9.04 -5.99 -17.70
N GLU A 60 10.32 -5.82 -17.93
CA GLU A 60 10.89 -4.65 -18.62
C GLU A 60 10.37 -3.32 -18.03
N LEU A 61 9.65 -2.53 -18.84
CA LEU A 61 9.05 -1.25 -18.45
C LEU A 61 7.65 -1.40 -17.84
N TRP A 62 7.17 -2.62 -17.66
CA TRP A 62 5.83 -2.91 -17.16
C TRP A 62 5.87 -3.42 -15.72
N ARG A 63 4.83 -3.09 -14.98
CA ARG A 63 4.61 -3.56 -13.61
C ARG A 63 3.27 -4.25 -13.55
N GLN A 64 3.26 -5.48 -13.05
CA GLN A 64 2.02 -6.14 -12.67
C GLN A 64 1.58 -5.56 -11.34
N ILE A 65 0.37 -5.07 -11.31
CA ILE A 65 -0.21 -4.46 -10.11
C ILE A 65 -1.46 -5.20 -9.67
N ARG A 66 -1.75 -5.08 -8.39
CA ARG A 66 -2.98 -5.56 -7.76
C ARG A 66 -3.65 -4.42 -7.01
N GLU A 67 -4.97 -4.31 -7.18
CA GLU A 67 -5.83 -3.43 -6.41
C GLU A 67 -6.31 -4.06 -5.11
N LYS A 68 -6.92 -3.24 -4.27
CA LYS A 68 -7.56 -3.65 -3.04
C LYS A 68 -8.64 -4.73 -3.23
N ASP A 69 -9.41 -4.67 -4.31
CA ASP A 69 -10.46 -5.64 -4.65
C ASP A 69 -9.93 -6.95 -5.24
N GLY A 70 -8.61 -7.05 -5.45
CA GLY A 70 -7.93 -8.20 -6.04
C GLY A 70 -7.77 -8.14 -7.55
N THR A 71 -8.25 -7.10 -8.23
CA THR A 71 -8.04 -6.90 -9.67
C THR A 71 -6.55 -6.82 -9.98
N VAL A 72 -6.10 -7.63 -10.95
CA VAL A 72 -4.69 -7.72 -11.37
C VAL A 72 -4.55 -7.35 -12.84
N GLY A 73 -3.51 -6.61 -13.16
CA GLY A 73 -3.15 -6.29 -14.54
C GLY A 73 -1.80 -5.58 -14.64
N TRP A 74 -1.50 -5.07 -15.81
CA TRP A 74 -0.20 -4.46 -16.11
C TRP A 74 -0.34 -2.98 -16.43
N VAL A 75 0.54 -2.19 -15.85
CA VAL A 75 0.68 -0.76 -16.13
C VAL A 75 2.11 -0.44 -16.52
N HIS A 76 2.31 0.59 -17.35
CA HIS A 76 3.66 1.05 -17.67
C HIS A 76 4.26 1.77 -16.45
N GLN A 77 5.55 1.54 -16.17
CA GLN A 77 6.21 2.11 -14.98
C GLN A 77 6.12 3.63 -14.86
N ASN A 78 6.05 4.36 -15.99
CA ASN A 78 5.89 5.81 -15.99
C ASN A 78 4.54 6.29 -15.47
N MET A 79 3.55 5.39 -15.37
CA MET A 79 2.23 5.64 -14.80
C MET A 79 2.24 5.53 -13.27
N LEU A 80 3.34 5.08 -12.68
CA LEU A 80 3.51 4.89 -11.24
C LEU A 80 4.47 5.93 -10.65
N LYS A 81 4.30 6.20 -9.36
CA LYS A 81 5.20 6.99 -8.52
C LYS A 81 5.41 6.32 -7.17
N LYS A 82 6.56 6.61 -6.55
CA LYS A 82 6.95 6.06 -5.25
C LYS A 82 6.30 6.76 -4.06
N THR A 83 5.71 7.95 -4.27
CA THR A 83 4.97 8.63 -3.19
C THR A 83 3.83 7.74 -2.73
N ARG A 84 3.85 7.39 -1.45
CA ARG A 84 2.91 6.45 -0.86
C ARG A 84 1.57 7.10 -0.58
N TYR A 85 0.52 6.44 -1.02
CA TYR A 85 -0.86 6.73 -0.66
C TYR A 85 -1.51 5.48 -0.08
N VAL A 86 -2.58 5.68 0.66
CA VAL A 86 -3.38 4.64 1.31
C VAL A 86 -4.85 4.92 1.07
N ILE A 87 -5.68 3.89 1.14
CA ILE A 87 -7.14 4.00 1.11
C ILE A 87 -7.69 3.73 2.50
N VAL A 88 -8.57 4.59 2.97
CA VAL A 88 -9.32 4.37 4.21
C VAL A 88 -10.33 3.25 3.97
N GLU A 89 -10.26 2.17 4.73
CA GLU A 89 -11.17 1.02 4.63
C GLU A 89 -12.36 1.09 5.57
N LYS A 90 -12.16 1.71 6.73
CA LYS A 90 -13.20 1.85 7.76
C LYS A 90 -13.25 3.30 8.22
N GLU A 91 -14.47 3.79 8.47
CA GLU A 91 -14.65 5.09 9.10
C GLU A 91 -13.81 5.20 10.37
N GLY A 92 -13.22 6.37 10.59
CA GLY A 92 -12.39 6.60 11.75
C GLY A 92 -12.11 8.08 12.01
N ASN A 93 -11.56 8.34 13.18
CA ASN A 93 -11.17 9.68 13.59
C ASN A 93 -9.74 10.01 13.15
N LEU A 94 -9.58 11.12 12.46
CA LEU A 94 -8.27 11.74 12.22
C LEU A 94 -7.88 12.52 13.47
N LEU A 95 -6.85 12.06 14.16
CA LEU A 95 -6.42 12.60 15.46
C LEU A 95 -5.31 13.64 15.30
N LYS A 96 -5.26 14.60 16.22
CA LYS A 96 -4.24 15.65 16.23
C LYS A 96 -2.85 15.10 16.59
N LYS A 97 -2.79 14.09 17.47
CA LYS A 97 -1.54 13.46 17.95
C LYS A 97 -1.64 11.95 17.81
N ASN A 98 -0.49 11.26 17.87
CA ASN A 98 -0.39 9.80 17.90
C ASN A 98 -0.80 9.26 19.29
N ASP A 99 -2.07 9.43 19.62
CA ASP A 99 -2.64 9.08 20.92
C ASP A 99 -4.16 8.95 20.79
N SER A 100 -4.74 7.85 21.26
CA SER A 100 -6.18 7.57 21.23
C SER A 100 -7.05 8.61 21.91
N GLU A 101 -6.51 9.26 22.95
CA GLU A 101 -7.19 10.31 23.72
C GLU A 101 -7.03 11.71 23.09
N SER A 102 -6.36 11.80 21.95
CA SER A 102 -6.12 13.06 21.27
C SER A 102 -7.38 13.64 20.64
N ALA A 103 -7.43 14.96 20.54
CA ALA A 103 -8.53 15.66 19.88
C ALA A 103 -8.72 15.18 18.44
N THR A 104 -9.97 14.92 18.05
CA THR A 104 -10.38 14.60 16.68
C THR A 104 -10.39 15.85 15.82
N LEU A 105 -9.69 15.80 14.69
CA LEU A 105 -9.65 16.87 13.69
C LEU A 105 -10.75 16.73 12.63
N ALA A 106 -11.10 15.49 12.30
CA ALA A 106 -12.14 15.15 11.33
C ALA A 106 -12.54 13.68 11.50
N VAL A 107 -13.73 13.34 11.02
CA VAL A 107 -14.16 11.97 10.75
C VAL A 107 -13.89 11.68 9.29
N VAL A 108 -13.19 10.57 9.01
CA VAL A 108 -12.81 10.17 7.65
C VAL A 108 -13.60 8.94 7.23
N GLN A 109 -14.22 9.02 6.07
CA GLN A 109 -15.06 7.97 5.52
C GLN A 109 -14.25 6.92 4.74
N PRO A 110 -14.77 5.69 4.60
CA PRO A 110 -14.19 4.68 3.72
C PRO A 110 -14.09 5.18 2.28
N GLY A 111 -13.04 4.76 1.57
CA GLY A 111 -12.78 5.16 0.18
C GLY A 111 -11.91 6.40 0.04
N VAL A 112 -11.69 7.17 1.08
CA VAL A 112 -10.82 8.36 1.03
C VAL A 112 -9.39 7.92 0.76
N ILE A 113 -8.75 8.52 -0.26
CA ILE A 113 -7.34 8.36 -0.58
C ILE A 113 -6.55 9.43 0.17
N ALA A 114 -5.56 9.01 0.93
CA ALA A 114 -4.70 9.89 1.71
C ALA A 114 -3.23 9.63 1.44
N ARG A 115 -2.41 10.67 1.42
CA ARG A 115 -0.96 10.51 1.35
C ARG A 115 -0.43 10.00 2.69
N LEU A 116 0.32 8.91 2.67
CA LEU A 116 1.02 8.39 3.83
C LEU A 116 2.29 9.22 4.06
N GLU A 117 2.38 9.90 5.18
CA GLU A 117 3.55 10.73 5.51
C GLU A 117 4.56 9.96 6.36
N GLU A 118 4.09 9.31 7.39
CA GLU A 118 4.89 8.46 8.27
C GLU A 118 4.00 7.40 8.94
N CYS A 119 4.57 6.25 9.25
CA CYS A 119 3.89 5.18 9.94
C CYS A 119 4.88 4.48 10.88
N PRO A 120 5.08 5.00 12.09
CA PRO A 120 6.00 4.41 13.07
C PRO A 120 5.46 3.08 13.60
N THR A 121 6.25 2.40 14.39
CA THR A 121 5.77 1.26 15.16
C THR A 121 4.61 1.71 16.08
N GLY A 122 3.46 1.04 16.00
CA GLY A 122 2.27 1.36 16.77
C GLY A 122 0.97 1.31 15.96
N ASP A 123 -0.09 1.84 16.54
CA ASP A 123 -1.46 1.68 16.03
C ASP A 123 -1.90 2.79 15.06
N TYR A 124 -1.12 3.84 14.91
CA TYR A 124 -1.49 4.98 14.09
C TYR A 124 -0.41 5.33 13.06
N CYS A 125 -0.87 5.73 11.88
CA CYS A 125 -0.05 6.32 10.82
C CYS A 125 -0.46 7.78 10.61
N LYS A 126 0.48 8.61 10.23
CA LYS A 126 0.21 9.99 9.88
C LYS A 126 -0.12 10.11 8.42
N ILE A 127 -1.31 10.61 8.14
CA ILE A 127 -1.83 10.77 6.80
C ILE A 127 -2.17 12.23 6.50
N ILE A 128 -2.17 12.55 5.22
CA ILE A 128 -2.57 13.86 4.70
C ILE A 128 -3.68 13.65 3.70
N ILE A 129 -4.83 14.25 3.97
CA ILE A 129 -5.99 14.27 3.09
C ILE A 129 -6.04 15.66 2.47
N SER A 130 -6.00 15.71 1.13
CA SER A 130 -6.04 16.97 0.39
C SER A 130 -7.03 16.86 -0.75
N ASP A 131 -7.89 17.84 -0.88
CA ASP A 131 -8.71 18.09 -2.05
C ASP A 131 -8.52 19.55 -2.52
N GLU A 132 -9.36 20.03 -3.43
CA GLU A 132 -9.27 21.39 -3.95
C GLU A 132 -9.58 22.46 -2.89
N ALA A 133 -10.34 22.12 -1.86
CA ALA A 133 -10.85 23.07 -0.87
C ALA A 133 -10.04 23.08 0.44
N TYR A 134 -9.44 21.97 0.82
CA TYR A 134 -8.76 21.86 2.10
C TYR A 134 -7.64 20.81 2.12
N THR A 135 -6.73 20.98 3.06
CA THR A 135 -5.75 19.98 3.44
C THR A 135 -5.82 19.75 4.94
N LYS A 136 -6.00 18.49 5.34
CA LYS A 136 -5.95 18.07 6.74
C LYS A 136 -4.88 16.99 6.91
N LYS A 137 -4.12 17.13 8.01
CA LYS A 137 -3.05 16.22 8.39
C LYS A 137 -3.25 15.76 9.81
N GLY A 138 -3.13 14.48 10.06
CA GLY A 138 -3.31 13.91 11.39
C GLY A 138 -2.96 12.43 11.43
N TRP A 139 -3.24 11.82 12.56
CA TRP A 139 -2.98 10.42 12.85
C TRP A 139 -4.25 9.60 12.68
N PHE A 140 -4.15 8.49 11.98
CA PHE A 140 -5.28 7.64 11.65
C PHE A 140 -4.97 6.17 11.99
N PRO A 141 -5.95 5.37 12.45
CA PRO A 141 -5.70 3.98 12.80
C PRO A 141 -5.12 3.17 11.64
N ARG A 142 -3.95 2.58 11.86
CA ARG A 142 -3.25 1.73 10.88
C ARG A 142 -4.14 0.59 10.36
N SER A 143 -4.90 -0.03 11.26
CA SER A 143 -5.77 -1.17 10.95
C SER A 143 -6.95 -0.84 10.03
N SER A 144 -7.17 0.45 9.77
CA SER A 144 -8.21 0.94 8.87
C SER A 144 -7.67 1.46 7.54
N LEU A 145 -6.40 1.16 7.22
CA LEU A 145 -5.72 1.61 6.01
C LEU A 145 -5.32 0.41 5.13
N TRP A 146 -5.61 0.49 3.84
CA TRP A 146 -5.06 -0.37 2.81
C TRP A 146 -3.94 0.35 2.05
N GLY A 147 -2.94 -0.39 1.55
CA GLY A 147 -1.76 0.15 0.89
C GLY A 147 -0.53 0.19 1.80
N LEU A 148 -0.54 -0.64 2.83
CA LEU A 148 0.46 -0.70 3.88
C LEU A 148 0.54 -2.13 4.42
N ASP A 149 1.75 -2.69 4.56
CA ASP A 149 1.95 -4.00 5.16
C ASP A 149 1.75 -3.97 6.69
N LYS A 150 1.34 -5.13 7.22
CA LYS A 150 1.22 -5.29 8.67
C LYS A 150 2.60 -5.13 9.31
N GLY A 151 2.73 -4.11 10.17
CA GLY A 151 3.98 -3.81 10.87
C GLY A 151 5.02 -3.05 10.02
N GLU A 152 4.71 -2.68 8.78
CA GLU A 152 5.59 -1.83 7.97
C GLU A 152 5.86 -0.51 8.71
N VAL A 153 7.12 -0.08 8.71
CA VAL A 153 7.51 1.24 9.23
C VAL A 153 7.83 2.14 8.04
N VAL A 154 7.14 3.27 7.98
CA VAL A 154 7.38 4.30 6.96
C VAL A 154 7.90 5.54 7.66
N GLU A 155 9.14 5.89 7.36
CA GLU A 155 9.79 7.10 7.86
C GLU A 155 9.45 8.31 6.98
N LYS A 156 9.49 9.49 7.60
CA LYS A 156 9.20 10.76 6.92
C LYS A 156 10.31 11.15 5.95
#